data_5d136c914737960b0dc31d8b5f1a1ad9
#
_entry.id   5d136c914737960b0dc31d8b5f1a1ad9
#
_cell.length_a   1.000
_cell.length_b   1.000
_cell.length_c   1.000
_cell.angle_alpha   90.00
_cell.angle_beta   90.00
_cell.angle_gamma   90.00
#
_symmetry.space_group_name_H-M   'P 1'
#
loop_
_entity.id
_entity.type
_entity.pdbx_description
1 polymer ?
#
loop_
_entity_poly.entity_id
_entity_poly.type
_entity_poly.pdbx_seq_one_letter_code
_entity_poly.pdbx_strand_id
1 'polypeptide(L)'
;MSRRPLIAISAGAALAVIAISVGVYVLLSDEHVSPGTGDFIAYSCKERKNVWYAVCVLKVDGSERRRLTDRLATTDPAWSPDGRQIAFTRNEDVGESTTFTDNDVFVMDADGGNVRQLTPEVDGSSSSQPAWSPDGRRIVYVRGPSIHSAVVAVTPLAFGELLLVDADGGEPSRLTRAEPDAAPAWSPDGREIVFVRGHGLNMPGGDMDLFTVDAAGGLPRPLTRTAHALETAPAWSPDGSRIAFARSLSSSAFTGKAAIFVINRDGSGESLLFEHKLYSETSYGLSWSPDGRTIAFETGELDCTVVATAQIATGHVRRLTSCSGPFRASVGPSWQPQVAEKE
;
A
#
# COMPACT_ATOMS: atom_id res chain seq x y z
N MET A 1 -53.76 -32.21 23.68
CA MET A 1 -52.60 -31.68 24.46
C MET A 1 -51.34 -32.33 23.96
N SER A 2 -50.64 -31.67 23.04
CA SER A 2 -49.40 -32.17 22.46
C SER A 2 -48.33 -31.11 22.69
N ARG A 3 -47.33 -31.41 23.51
CA ARG A 3 -46.20 -30.54 23.83
C ARG A 3 -45.17 -30.66 22.67
N ARG A 4 -44.88 -29.57 22.03
CA ARG A 4 -43.75 -29.45 21.07
C ARG A 4 -42.48 -29.16 21.85
N PRO A 5 -41.34 -29.74 21.49
CA PRO A 5 -40.04 -29.42 22.10
C PRO A 5 -39.50 -28.08 21.55
N LEU A 6 -39.01 -27.24 22.45
CA LEU A 6 -38.20 -26.08 22.16
C LEU A 6 -36.80 -26.54 21.75
N ILE A 7 -36.40 -26.23 20.52
CA ILE A 7 -35.01 -26.40 20.08
C ILE A 7 -34.29 -25.10 20.45
N ALA A 8 -33.33 -25.21 21.35
CA ALA A 8 -32.39 -24.15 21.66
C ALA A 8 -31.39 -24.02 20.49
N ILE A 9 -31.39 -22.90 19.80
CA ILE A 9 -30.38 -22.56 18.79
C ILE A 9 -29.29 -21.78 19.50
N SER A 10 -28.10 -22.37 19.57
CA SER A 10 -26.88 -21.71 20.04
C SER A 10 -26.46 -20.59 19.07
N ALA A 11 -25.97 -19.49 19.62
CA ALA A 11 -25.50 -18.34 18.89
C ALA A 11 -24.36 -18.72 17.91
N GLY A 12 -24.65 -18.58 16.62
CA GLY A 12 -23.70 -18.83 15.53
C GLY A 12 -24.44 -18.77 14.20
N ALA A 13 -24.28 -17.69 13.45
CA ALA A 13 -24.75 -17.44 12.09
C ALA A 13 -26.30 -17.54 11.90
N ALA A 14 -26.98 -16.40 11.94
CA ALA A 14 -28.38 -16.31 11.56
C ALA A 14 -28.52 -16.37 10.03
N LEU A 15 -28.96 -17.53 9.50
CA LEU A 15 -29.45 -17.64 8.13
C LEU A 15 -30.89 -17.10 8.09
N ALA A 16 -31.14 -15.94 7.51
CA ALA A 16 -32.47 -15.49 7.23
C ALA A 16 -32.89 -16.01 5.84
N VAL A 17 -33.79 -16.99 5.79
CA VAL A 17 -34.43 -17.46 4.55
C VAL A 17 -35.76 -16.73 4.42
N ILE A 18 -35.86 -15.80 3.44
CA ILE A 18 -37.12 -15.18 3.06
C ILE A 18 -37.60 -15.88 1.78
N ALA A 19 -38.66 -16.68 1.87
CA ALA A 19 -39.30 -17.31 0.73
C ALA A 19 -40.37 -16.35 0.14
N ILE A 20 -40.09 -15.81 -1.04
CA ILE A 20 -41.07 -15.14 -1.89
C ILE A 20 -41.30 -16.04 -3.10
N SER A 21 -42.53 -16.15 -3.57
CA SER A 21 -43.09 -17.13 -4.49
C SER A 21 -42.44 -17.29 -5.88
N VAL A 22 -41.27 -16.69 -6.15
CA VAL A 22 -40.45 -16.89 -7.36
C VAL A 22 -38.97 -16.67 -7.04
N GLY A 23 -38.31 -17.59 -6.37
CA GLY A 23 -36.86 -17.59 -6.19
C GLY A 23 -36.41 -17.60 -4.72
N VAL A 24 -35.50 -18.48 -4.40
CA VAL A 24 -34.80 -18.51 -3.12
C VAL A 24 -33.58 -17.59 -3.24
N TYR A 25 -33.60 -16.43 -2.56
CA TYR A 25 -32.42 -15.61 -2.36
C TYR A 25 -31.68 -16.07 -1.10
N VAL A 26 -30.54 -16.67 -1.26
CA VAL A 26 -29.60 -16.85 -0.16
C VAL A 26 -28.87 -15.55 0.02
N LEU A 27 -29.23 -14.79 1.05
CA LEU A 27 -28.40 -13.69 1.52
C LEU A 27 -27.16 -14.33 2.17
N LEU A 28 -26.09 -14.43 1.42
CA LEU A 28 -24.78 -14.68 2.00
C LEU A 28 -24.48 -13.48 2.91
N SER A 29 -24.27 -13.73 4.19
CA SER A 29 -23.73 -12.73 5.09
C SER A 29 -22.46 -12.17 4.46
N ASP A 30 -22.37 -10.87 4.25
CA ASP A 30 -21.12 -10.20 3.93
C ASP A 30 -20.13 -10.61 5.01
N GLU A 31 -19.16 -11.46 4.66
CA GLU A 31 -18.05 -11.77 5.55
C GLU A 31 -17.22 -10.49 5.67
N HIS A 32 -17.33 -9.84 6.82
CA HIS A 32 -16.54 -8.67 7.14
C HIS A 32 -15.06 -9.04 7.22
N VAL A 33 -14.18 -8.16 6.75
CA VAL A 33 -12.74 -8.28 7.02
C VAL A 33 -12.55 -8.23 8.53
N SER A 34 -12.07 -9.33 9.10
CA SER A 34 -11.82 -9.39 10.54
C SER A 34 -10.66 -8.44 10.88
N PRO A 35 -10.86 -7.46 11.78
CA PRO A 35 -9.81 -6.51 12.11
C PRO A 35 -8.60 -7.19 12.75
N GLY A 36 -7.39 -6.83 12.29
CA GLY A 36 -6.14 -7.15 12.97
C GLY A 36 -5.72 -8.62 12.99
N THR A 37 -6.27 -9.48 12.11
CA THR A 37 -5.89 -10.90 12.05
C THR A 37 -4.55 -11.14 11.35
N GLY A 38 -4.05 -10.18 10.57
CA GLY A 38 -2.87 -10.36 9.72
C GLY A 38 -3.12 -11.20 8.47
N ASP A 39 -4.38 -11.56 8.19
CA ASP A 39 -4.76 -12.50 7.14
C ASP A 39 -5.02 -11.85 5.79
N PHE A 40 -5.08 -10.53 5.72
CA PHE A 40 -5.42 -9.81 4.50
C PHE A 40 -4.26 -8.96 3.96
N ILE A 41 -4.26 -8.79 2.65
CA ILE A 41 -3.41 -7.84 1.93
C ILE A 41 -4.34 -6.86 1.20
N ALA A 42 -4.20 -5.56 1.47
CA ALA A 42 -4.80 -4.49 0.68
C ALA A 42 -3.89 -4.17 -0.50
N TYR A 43 -4.48 -3.88 -1.66
CA TYR A 43 -3.73 -3.56 -2.88
C TYR A 43 -4.61 -2.77 -3.83
N SER A 44 -3.99 -2.03 -4.74
CA SER A 44 -4.72 -1.39 -5.82
C SER A 44 -5.01 -2.39 -6.92
N CYS A 45 -6.26 -2.51 -7.29
CA CYS A 45 -6.73 -3.45 -8.31
C CYS A 45 -7.39 -2.70 -9.47
N LYS A 46 -7.28 -3.27 -10.69
CA LYS A 46 -7.89 -2.75 -11.90
C LYS A 46 -8.64 -3.85 -12.64
N GLU A 47 -9.89 -3.61 -12.98
CA GLU A 47 -10.64 -4.52 -13.85
C GLU A 47 -10.20 -4.39 -15.32
N ARG A 48 -10.27 -5.49 -16.09
CA ARG A 48 -9.83 -5.57 -17.50
C ARG A 48 -10.43 -4.49 -18.42
N LYS A 49 -11.64 -4.02 -18.12
CA LYS A 49 -12.39 -3.05 -18.94
C LYS A 49 -12.31 -1.62 -18.39
N ASN A 50 -11.66 -1.42 -17.25
CA ASN A 50 -11.63 -0.13 -16.58
C ASN A 50 -10.28 0.55 -16.73
N VAL A 51 -10.31 1.85 -16.84
CA VAL A 51 -9.10 2.71 -16.85
C VAL A 51 -8.62 2.96 -15.42
N TRP A 52 -9.52 2.95 -14.45
CA TRP A 52 -9.27 3.39 -13.07
C TRP A 52 -9.00 2.24 -12.09
N TYR A 53 -8.21 2.53 -11.08
CA TYR A 53 -7.88 1.64 -9.98
C TYR A 53 -8.91 1.75 -8.84
N ALA A 54 -9.03 0.67 -8.08
CA ALA A 54 -9.80 0.60 -6.85
C ALA A 54 -8.94 -0.02 -5.75
N VAL A 55 -9.24 0.24 -4.49
CA VAL A 55 -8.68 -0.52 -3.38
C VAL A 55 -9.39 -1.87 -3.28
N CYS A 56 -8.61 -2.93 -3.28
CA CYS A 56 -9.05 -4.30 -3.10
C CYS A 56 -8.34 -4.94 -1.89
N VAL A 57 -8.94 -5.96 -1.33
CA VAL A 57 -8.31 -6.85 -0.35
C VAL A 57 -8.39 -8.29 -0.81
N LEU A 58 -7.43 -9.11 -0.38
CA LEU A 58 -7.43 -10.55 -0.55
C LEU A 58 -6.82 -11.22 0.67
N LYS A 59 -7.23 -12.46 0.97
CA LYS A 59 -6.54 -13.26 1.97
C LYS A 59 -5.13 -13.64 1.50
N VAL A 60 -4.23 -13.84 2.44
CA VAL A 60 -2.83 -14.23 2.18
C VAL A 60 -2.71 -15.61 1.52
N ASP A 61 -3.74 -16.44 1.57
CA ASP A 61 -3.84 -17.69 0.81
C ASP A 61 -4.31 -17.47 -0.64
N GLY A 62 -4.63 -16.22 -1.04
CA GLY A 62 -5.10 -15.85 -2.38
C GLY A 62 -6.61 -15.98 -2.57
N SER A 63 -7.35 -16.36 -1.55
CA SER A 63 -8.82 -16.44 -1.54
C SER A 63 -9.46 -15.10 -1.15
N GLU A 64 -10.79 -15.09 -1.07
CA GLU A 64 -11.61 -13.99 -0.54
C GLU A 64 -11.23 -12.60 -1.07
N ARG A 65 -11.16 -12.47 -2.40
CA ARG A 65 -10.88 -11.19 -3.04
C ARG A 65 -12.12 -10.30 -3.02
N ARG A 66 -11.96 -9.09 -2.49
CA ARG A 66 -13.04 -8.10 -2.45
C ARG A 66 -12.54 -6.74 -2.90
N ARG A 67 -13.40 -6.01 -3.63
CA ARG A 67 -13.20 -4.60 -3.93
C ARG A 67 -13.87 -3.77 -2.83
N LEU A 68 -13.14 -2.82 -2.26
CA LEU A 68 -13.62 -1.95 -1.18
C LEU A 68 -14.08 -0.58 -1.67
N THR A 69 -13.46 -0.04 -2.73
CA THR A 69 -13.84 1.27 -3.27
C THR A 69 -14.50 1.16 -4.63
N ASP A 70 -15.28 2.16 -4.99
CA ASP A 70 -15.79 2.32 -6.35
C ASP A 70 -14.68 2.73 -7.32
N ARG A 71 -15.00 2.89 -8.61
CA ARG A 71 -14.11 3.11 -9.74
C ARG A 71 -13.51 4.53 -9.77
N LEU A 72 -12.99 5.00 -8.67
CA LEU A 72 -12.36 6.31 -8.54
C LEU A 72 -10.86 6.07 -8.39
N ALA A 73 -10.04 6.43 -9.36
CA ALA A 73 -8.59 6.36 -9.34
C ALA A 73 -7.96 6.29 -7.91
N THR A 74 -8.10 5.14 -7.23
CA THR A 74 -7.66 4.95 -5.85
C THR A 74 -6.44 4.06 -5.79
N THR A 75 -5.38 4.53 -5.12
CA THR A 75 -4.08 3.85 -5.05
C THR A 75 -3.50 3.88 -3.62
N ASP A 76 -2.36 3.26 -3.44
CA ASP A 76 -1.50 3.31 -2.25
C ASP A 76 -2.23 2.97 -0.94
N PRO A 77 -2.94 1.82 -0.85
CA PRO A 77 -3.61 1.46 0.39
C PRO A 77 -2.61 1.13 1.50
N ALA A 78 -2.86 1.64 2.70
CA ALA A 78 -2.08 1.40 3.89
C ALA A 78 -2.99 1.06 5.08
N TRP A 79 -2.80 -0.10 5.70
CA TRP A 79 -3.54 -0.52 6.88
C TRP A 79 -3.17 0.31 8.11
N SER A 80 -4.17 0.66 8.92
CA SER A 80 -3.93 1.14 10.28
C SER A 80 -3.32 0.02 11.15
N PRO A 81 -2.53 0.35 12.19
CA PRO A 81 -1.84 -0.67 13.00
C PRO A 81 -2.79 -1.58 13.78
N ASP A 82 -4.03 -1.19 13.98
CA ASP A 82 -5.08 -2.02 14.58
C ASP A 82 -5.88 -2.85 13.56
N GLY A 83 -5.56 -2.72 12.27
CA GLY A 83 -6.22 -3.41 11.17
C GLY A 83 -7.69 -3.04 10.94
N ARG A 84 -8.15 -1.93 11.50
CA ARG A 84 -9.56 -1.50 11.40
C ARG A 84 -9.82 -0.50 10.31
N GLN A 85 -8.80 0.21 9.85
CA GLN A 85 -8.91 1.25 8.83
C GLN A 85 -7.86 1.07 7.74
N ILE A 86 -8.13 1.67 6.58
CA ILE A 86 -7.22 1.74 5.44
C ILE A 86 -7.14 3.20 5.01
N ALA A 87 -5.92 3.76 5.01
CA ALA A 87 -5.64 5.01 4.33
C ALA A 87 -5.30 4.73 2.86
N PHE A 88 -5.68 5.62 1.96
CA PHE A 88 -5.43 5.45 0.52
C PHE A 88 -5.42 6.80 -0.20
N THR A 89 -4.80 6.82 -1.36
CA THR A 89 -4.82 7.96 -2.28
C THR A 89 -6.06 7.88 -3.18
N ARG A 90 -6.77 8.98 -3.39
CA ARG A 90 -7.92 9.07 -4.28
C ARG A 90 -7.90 10.34 -5.10
N ASN A 91 -8.21 10.19 -6.40
CA ASN A 91 -8.49 11.31 -7.28
C ASN A 91 -10.02 11.46 -7.41
N GLU A 92 -10.55 12.64 -7.12
CA GLU A 92 -11.99 12.92 -7.23
C GLU A 92 -12.40 13.43 -8.62
N ASP A 93 -11.50 14.05 -9.35
CA ASP A 93 -11.75 14.62 -10.69
C ASP A 93 -11.64 13.60 -11.82
N VAL A 94 -12.22 12.42 -11.64
CA VAL A 94 -12.32 11.39 -12.70
C VAL A 94 -13.47 11.73 -13.67
N GLY A 95 -13.39 12.89 -14.31
CA GLY A 95 -14.23 13.25 -15.45
C GLY A 95 -13.78 12.56 -16.75
N GLU A 96 -14.27 13.02 -17.90
CA GLU A 96 -13.85 12.52 -19.21
C GLU A 96 -12.38 12.88 -19.57
N SER A 97 -11.71 13.67 -18.73
CA SER A 97 -10.32 14.05 -18.86
C SER A 97 -9.39 12.95 -18.34
N THR A 98 -8.44 12.55 -19.14
CA THR A 98 -7.36 11.63 -18.76
C THR A 98 -6.23 12.32 -17.97
N THR A 99 -6.44 13.53 -17.52
CA THR A 99 -5.47 14.29 -16.72
C THR A 99 -5.74 14.02 -15.24
N PHE A 100 -4.78 13.37 -14.57
CA PHE A 100 -4.74 13.23 -13.11
C PHE A 100 -4.49 14.62 -12.53
N THR A 101 -5.54 15.26 -12.00
CA THR A 101 -5.39 16.54 -11.36
C THR A 101 -5.05 16.33 -9.89
N ASP A 102 -5.87 16.53 -8.96
CA ASP A 102 -5.49 16.62 -7.56
C ASP A 102 -5.82 15.33 -6.82
N ASN A 103 -4.80 14.66 -6.29
CA ASN A 103 -5.00 13.51 -5.41
C ASN A 103 -5.04 13.98 -3.97
N ASP A 104 -5.89 13.33 -3.18
CA ASP A 104 -5.96 13.49 -1.75
C ASP A 104 -5.88 12.15 -1.00
N VAL A 105 -5.47 12.22 0.25
CA VAL A 105 -5.47 11.07 1.15
C VAL A 105 -6.83 10.96 1.82
N PHE A 106 -7.38 9.76 1.76
CA PHE A 106 -8.64 9.37 2.40
C PHE A 106 -8.39 8.24 3.40
N VAL A 107 -9.33 8.07 4.31
CA VAL A 107 -9.38 6.95 5.25
C VAL A 107 -10.76 6.32 5.17
N MET A 108 -10.82 5.00 5.22
CA MET A 108 -12.05 4.20 5.29
C MET A 108 -11.93 3.11 6.34
N ASP A 109 -13.05 2.52 6.75
CA ASP A 109 -13.04 1.31 7.55
C ASP A 109 -12.56 0.10 6.74
N ALA A 110 -12.12 -0.95 7.41
CA ALA A 110 -11.58 -2.17 6.79
C ALA A 110 -12.54 -2.88 5.83
N ASP A 111 -13.85 -2.65 5.99
CA ASP A 111 -14.91 -3.18 5.13
C ASP A 111 -15.24 -2.29 3.91
N GLY A 112 -14.61 -1.11 3.82
CA GLY A 112 -14.83 -0.10 2.78
C GLY A 112 -15.83 0.99 3.16
N GLY A 113 -16.42 0.93 4.37
CA GLY A 113 -17.35 1.92 4.88
C GLY A 113 -16.68 3.20 5.40
N ASN A 114 -17.50 4.19 5.77
CA ASN A 114 -17.10 5.44 6.45
C ASN A 114 -15.93 6.17 5.79
N VAL A 115 -15.94 6.27 4.45
CA VAL A 115 -14.89 6.96 3.69
C VAL A 115 -14.90 8.45 4.04
N ARG A 116 -13.76 8.99 4.43
CA ARG A 116 -13.55 10.42 4.72
C ARG A 116 -12.24 10.92 4.14
N GLN A 117 -12.22 12.16 3.68
CA GLN A 117 -11.01 12.85 3.29
C GLN A 117 -10.18 13.21 4.52
N LEU A 118 -8.87 13.01 4.45
CA LEU A 118 -7.94 13.31 5.54
C LEU A 118 -7.16 14.59 5.28
N THR A 119 -6.66 14.76 4.05
CA THR A 119 -5.85 15.93 3.68
C THR A 119 -6.73 17.06 3.19
N PRO A 120 -6.40 18.33 3.52
CA PRO A 120 -7.11 19.47 2.94
C PRO A 120 -6.77 19.62 1.46
N GLU A 121 -7.77 20.03 0.67
CA GLU A 121 -7.55 20.46 -0.70
C GLU A 121 -6.60 21.68 -0.72
N VAL A 122 -5.58 21.62 -1.55
CA VAL A 122 -4.64 22.71 -1.77
C VAL A 122 -4.43 22.87 -3.27
N ASP A 123 -4.88 24.00 -3.83
CA ASP A 123 -4.79 24.29 -5.25
C ASP A 123 -3.38 24.04 -5.81
N GLY A 124 -3.31 23.28 -6.90
CA GLY A 124 -2.06 22.95 -7.58
C GLY A 124 -1.14 22.00 -6.82
N SER A 125 -1.63 21.30 -5.80
CA SER A 125 -0.89 20.26 -5.09
C SER A 125 -1.65 18.94 -5.06
N SER A 126 -0.90 17.86 -4.92
CA SER A 126 -1.41 16.48 -4.84
C SER A 126 -0.86 15.80 -3.60
N SER A 127 -1.72 15.15 -2.82
CA SER A 127 -1.37 14.39 -1.61
C SER A 127 -1.52 12.88 -1.87
N SER A 128 -0.49 12.08 -1.57
CA SER A 128 -0.46 10.65 -1.91
C SER A 128 0.45 9.84 -0.98
N GLN A 129 0.48 8.52 -1.18
CA GLN A 129 1.38 7.57 -0.51
C GLN A 129 1.29 7.65 1.03
N PRO A 130 0.11 7.47 1.63
CA PRO A 130 -0.04 7.54 3.07
C PRO A 130 0.61 6.34 3.77
N ALA A 131 1.17 6.57 4.97
CA ALA A 131 1.61 5.51 5.86
C ALA A 131 1.27 5.86 7.33
N TRP A 132 0.69 4.90 8.05
CA TRP A 132 0.28 5.06 9.43
C TRP A 132 1.46 4.98 10.41
N SER A 133 1.44 5.81 11.43
CA SER A 133 2.30 5.63 12.60
C SER A 133 1.90 4.36 13.37
N PRO A 134 2.84 3.64 14.02
CA PRO A 134 2.54 2.38 14.70
C PRO A 134 1.60 2.53 15.91
N ASP A 135 1.42 3.74 16.44
CA ASP A 135 0.45 4.04 17.48
C ASP A 135 -0.95 4.40 16.93
N GLY A 136 -1.10 4.45 15.61
CA GLY A 136 -2.35 4.77 14.91
C GLY A 136 -2.81 6.22 15.02
N ARG A 137 -1.97 7.10 15.56
CA ARG A 137 -2.37 8.50 15.81
C ARG A 137 -2.06 9.46 14.68
N ARG A 138 -1.08 9.13 13.83
CA ARG A 138 -0.62 10.01 12.75
C ARG A 138 -0.47 9.25 11.44
N ILE A 139 -0.54 10.00 10.35
CA ILE A 139 -0.26 9.52 9.00
C ILE A 139 0.79 10.43 8.40
N VAL A 140 1.88 9.84 7.88
CA VAL A 140 2.82 10.53 6.99
C VAL A 140 2.33 10.36 5.56
N TYR A 141 2.47 11.39 4.74
CA TYR A 141 2.13 11.35 3.32
C TYR A 141 3.03 12.27 2.51
N VAL A 142 3.02 12.10 1.21
CA VAL A 142 3.73 12.94 0.24
C VAL A 142 2.80 14.05 -0.23
N ARG A 143 3.26 15.30 -0.24
CA ARG A 143 2.62 16.42 -0.94
C ARG A 143 3.56 16.98 -1.99
N GLY A 144 3.15 16.90 -3.23
CA GLY A 144 3.89 17.38 -4.39
C GLY A 144 3.01 18.27 -5.28
N PRO A 145 3.56 18.80 -6.37
CA PRO A 145 2.79 19.56 -7.35
C PRO A 145 1.79 18.65 -8.05
N SER A 146 0.62 19.19 -8.37
CA SER A 146 -0.34 18.53 -9.26
C SER A 146 0.26 18.31 -10.63
N ILE A 147 0.21 17.08 -11.13
CA ILE A 147 0.75 16.73 -12.44
C ILE A 147 -0.35 16.94 -13.49
N HIS A 148 -0.46 18.13 -14.04
CA HIS A 148 -1.42 18.48 -15.09
C HIS A 148 -0.99 18.01 -16.49
N SER A 149 0.14 17.33 -16.65
CA SER A 149 0.71 16.98 -17.95
C SER A 149 1.06 15.50 -18.08
N ALA A 150 0.55 14.89 -19.14
CA ALA A 150 0.91 13.52 -19.56
C ALA A 150 2.40 13.33 -19.92
N VAL A 151 3.24 14.36 -19.80
CA VAL A 151 4.65 14.36 -20.21
C VAL A 151 5.60 13.95 -19.07
N VAL A 152 5.16 13.90 -17.81
CA VAL A 152 6.02 13.53 -16.65
C VAL A 152 5.92 12.05 -16.29
N ALA A 153 5.49 11.22 -17.22
CA ALA A 153 5.38 9.76 -17.03
C ALA A 153 6.74 9.03 -17.02
N VAL A 154 7.81 9.66 -16.53
CA VAL A 154 9.13 8.99 -16.45
C VAL A 154 9.33 8.28 -15.11
N THR A 155 8.60 8.68 -14.08
CA THR A 155 8.55 7.95 -12.81
C THR A 155 7.12 7.97 -12.27
N PRO A 156 6.52 6.83 -11.98
CA PRO A 156 5.16 6.76 -11.45
C PRO A 156 5.07 7.09 -9.94
N LEU A 157 6.18 7.44 -9.29
CA LEU A 157 6.17 7.96 -7.93
C LEU A 157 5.80 9.44 -7.94
N ALA A 158 4.80 9.81 -7.16
CA ALA A 158 4.59 11.20 -6.82
C ALA A 158 5.70 11.63 -5.87
N PHE A 159 6.46 12.62 -6.26
CA PHE A 159 7.53 13.20 -5.45
C PHE A 159 7.10 14.54 -4.87
N GLY A 160 7.49 14.80 -3.64
CA GLY A 160 7.18 16.03 -2.96
C GLY A 160 7.88 16.13 -1.61
N GLU A 161 7.32 16.91 -0.71
CA GLU A 161 7.72 16.97 0.68
C GLU A 161 6.91 15.97 1.53
N LEU A 162 7.48 15.46 2.60
CA LEU A 162 6.78 14.63 3.56
C LEU A 162 6.08 15.52 4.59
N LEU A 163 4.79 15.24 4.81
CA LEU A 163 3.99 15.90 5.83
C LEU A 163 3.42 14.86 6.80
N LEU A 164 3.17 15.31 8.01
CA LEU A 164 2.48 14.57 9.07
C LEU A 164 1.14 15.21 9.36
N VAL A 165 0.11 14.41 9.47
CA VAL A 165 -1.23 14.82 9.90
C VAL A 165 -1.74 13.86 10.96
N ASP A 166 -2.57 14.33 11.89
CA ASP A 166 -3.26 13.48 12.84
C ASP A 166 -4.24 12.55 12.12
N ALA A 167 -4.40 11.33 12.60
CA ALA A 167 -5.28 10.33 11.97
C ALA A 167 -6.74 10.78 11.90
N ASP A 168 -7.18 11.67 12.80
CA ASP A 168 -8.51 12.26 12.81
C ASP A 168 -8.64 13.50 11.89
N GLY A 169 -7.53 13.92 11.27
CA GLY A 169 -7.44 15.12 10.44
C GLY A 169 -6.86 16.33 11.19
N GLY A 170 -6.85 17.47 10.53
CA GLY A 170 -6.31 18.72 11.08
C GLY A 170 -5.21 19.32 10.19
N GLU A 171 -4.52 20.36 10.72
CA GLU A 171 -3.47 21.05 9.99
C GLU A 171 -2.20 20.17 9.88
N PRO A 172 -1.72 19.87 8.68
CA PRO A 172 -0.50 19.08 8.52
C PRO A 172 0.75 19.83 8.96
N SER A 173 1.69 19.13 9.54
CA SER A 173 3.04 19.63 9.85
C SER A 173 4.06 19.08 8.86
N ARG A 174 4.99 19.94 8.44
CA ARG A 174 6.04 19.56 7.50
C ARG A 174 7.14 18.76 8.21
N LEU A 175 7.49 17.58 7.64
CA LEU A 175 8.57 16.74 8.13
C LEU A 175 9.87 16.95 7.33
N THR A 176 9.79 17.02 5.98
CA THR A 176 10.95 17.30 5.13
C THR A 176 10.76 18.57 4.32
N ARG A 177 11.83 19.06 3.68
CA ARG A 177 11.78 20.33 2.93
C ARG A 177 12.04 20.08 1.46
N ALA A 178 11.11 20.53 0.62
CA ALA A 178 11.24 20.84 -0.82
C ALA A 178 12.21 19.98 -1.66
N GLU A 179 12.45 18.75 -1.27
CA GLU A 179 13.22 17.75 -1.99
C GLU A 179 12.26 16.73 -2.59
N PRO A 180 12.61 16.06 -3.68
CA PRO A 180 11.77 15.03 -4.27
C PRO A 180 11.76 13.75 -3.43
N ASP A 181 11.02 13.79 -2.32
CA ASP A 181 10.83 12.67 -1.40
C ASP A 181 9.58 11.86 -1.76
N ALA A 182 9.61 10.55 -1.53
CA ALA A 182 8.52 9.64 -1.87
C ALA A 182 8.52 8.37 -1.00
N ALA A 183 7.45 7.60 -1.06
CA ALA A 183 7.32 6.27 -0.45
C ALA A 183 7.72 6.21 1.04
N PRO A 184 7.14 7.03 1.92
CA PRO A 184 7.46 7.02 3.33
C PRO A 184 6.95 5.75 4.02
N ALA A 185 7.72 5.22 4.99
CA ALA A 185 7.29 4.15 5.88
C ALA A 185 7.80 4.35 7.30
N TRP A 186 6.93 4.17 8.29
CA TRP A 186 7.26 4.30 9.71
C TRP A 186 8.03 3.10 10.24
N SER A 187 9.03 3.34 11.09
CA SER A 187 9.64 2.30 11.91
C SER A 187 8.62 1.77 12.93
N PRO A 188 8.65 0.47 13.28
CA PRO A 188 7.70 -0.12 14.22
C PRO A 188 7.71 0.49 15.63
N ASP A 189 8.83 1.10 16.01
CA ASP A 189 8.95 1.83 17.29
C ASP A 189 8.47 3.29 17.22
N GLY A 190 8.06 3.76 16.03
CA GLY A 190 7.53 5.10 15.81
C GLY A 190 8.54 6.25 15.90
N ARG A 191 9.84 5.93 15.89
CA ARG A 191 10.90 6.92 16.05
C ARG A 191 11.43 7.49 14.75
N GLU A 192 11.41 6.70 13.69
CA GLU A 192 11.98 7.08 12.39
C GLU A 192 11.00 6.82 11.25
N ILE A 193 11.16 7.57 10.19
CA ILE A 193 10.50 7.34 8.90
C ILE A 193 11.59 7.11 7.87
N VAL A 194 11.54 5.95 7.18
CA VAL A 194 12.34 5.70 5.98
C VAL A 194 11.57 6.20 4.76
N PHE A 195 12.28 6.72 3.78
CA PHE A 195 11.69 7.23 2.55
C PHE A 195 12.72 7.20 1.41
N VAL A 196 12.25 7.41 0.19
CA VAL A 196 13.08 7.55 -1.00
C VAL A 196 13.30 9.03 -1.27
N ARG A 197 14.53 9.41 -1.63
CA ARG A 197 14.86 10.75 -2.15
C ARG A 197 15.47 10.65 -3.54
N GLY A 198 14.89 11.39 -4.46
CA GLY A 198 15.39 11.47 -5.83
C GLY A 198 16.47 12.54 -5.99
N HIS A 199 17.47 12.22 -6.79
CA HIS A 199 18.55 13.13 -7.16
C HIS A 199 18.67 13.20 -8.68
N GLY A 200 18.56 14.39 -9.27
CA GLY A 200 18.75 14.57 -10.72
C GLY A 200 17.73 13.83 -11.60
N LEU A 201 16.53 13.57 -11.11
CA LEU A 201 15.49 12.79 -11.81
C LEU A 201 15.09 13.36 -13.19
N ASN A 202 15.39 14.65 -13.44
CA ASN A 202 15.15 15.30 -14.73
C ASN A 202 16.31 15.13 -15.72
N MET A 203 17.35 14.35 -15.35
CA MET A 203 18.52 14.11 -16.18
C MET A 203 18.73 12.61 -16.41
N PRO A 204 19.30 12.19 -17.57
CA PRO A 204 19.72 10.82 -17.75
C PRO A 204 20.69 10.39 -16.64
N GLY A 205 20.39 9.32 -15.91
CA GLY A 205 21.22 8.82 -14.82
C GLY A 205 20.90 9.41 -13.44
N GLY A 206 19.70 9.98 -13.25
CA GLY A 206 19.21 10.34 -11.91
C GLY A 206 19.12 9.14 -10.99
N ASP A 207 19.38 9.36 -9.72
CA ASP A 207 19.42 8.33 -8.66
C ASP A 207 18.23 8.47 -7.71
N MET A 208 17.82 7.38 -7.11
CA MET A 208 16.89 7.35 -5.99
C MET A 208 17.53 6.53 -4.86
N ASP A 209 17.78 7.20 -3.73
CA ASP A 209 18.40 6.60 -2.55
C ASP A 209 17.43 6.55 -1.37
N LEU A 210 17.71 5.64 -0.43
CA LEU A 210 16.99 5.56 0.84
C LEU A 210 17.54 6.56 1.85
N PHE A 211 16.63 7.21 2.54
CA PHE A 211 16.91 8.11 3.65
C PHE A 211 16.06 7.76 4.86
N THR A 212 16.50 8.15 6.05
CA THR A 212 15.68 8.19 7.26
C THR A 212 15.62 9.58 7.85
N VAL A 213 14.54 9.88 8.53
CA VAL A 213 14.36 11.10 9.33
C VAL A 213 13.71 10.73 10.66
N ASP A 214 14.05 11.45 11.73
CA ASP A 214 13.37 11.32 13.02
C ASP A 214 11.90 11.73 12.86
N ALA A 215 10.98 11.00 13.46
CA ALA A 215 9.54 11.29 13.40
C ALA A 215 9.14 12.62 14.09
N ALA A 216 10.01 13.15 14.93
CA ALA A 216 9.87 14.49 15.51
C ALA A 216 10.44 15.59 14.60
N GLY A 217 11.00 15.23 13.45
CA GLY A 217 11.66 16.14 12.50
C GLY A 217 13.17 16.18 12.69
N GLY A 218 13.83 16.90 11.79
CA GLY A 218 15.29 17.03 11.80
C GLY A 218 15.89 16.92 10.40
N LEU A 219 17.21 16.71 10.33
CA LEU A 219 17.90 16.51 9.06
C LEU A 219 17.83 15.05 8.64
N PRO A 220 17.35 14.76 7.44
CA PRO A 220 17.38 13.41 6.89
C PRO A 220 18.81 12.84 6.77
N ARG A 221 18.96 11.57 7.09
CA ARG A 221 20.21 10.81 7.00
C ARG A 221 20.12 9.80 5.85
N PRO A 222 21.07 9.78 4.90
CA PRO A 222 21.10 8.76 3.86
C PRO A 222 21.41 7.38 4.47
N LEU A 223 20.69 6.37 4.01
CA LEU A 223 20.97 4.95 4.29
C LEU A 223 21.79 4.31 3.16
N THR A 224 21.48 4.70 1.91
CA THR A 224 22.18 4.21 0.73
C THR A 224 22.78 5.38 -0.05
N ARG A 225 23.70 5.07 -0.95
CA ARG A 225 24.30 5.98 -1.93
C ARG A 225 24.76 5.16 -3.12
N THR A 226 23.81 4.69 -3.91
CA THR A 226 24.07 3.79 -5.03
C THR A 226 23.95 4.54 -6.35
N ALA A 227 25.08 4.88 -6.94
CA ALA A 227 25.11 5.64 -8.20
C ALA A 227 24.33 4.91 -9.32
N HIS A 228 23.51 5.65 -10.05
CA HIS A 228 22.71 5.17 -11.17
C HIS A 228 21.74 4.03 -10.81
N ALA A 229 21.27 4.00 -9.57
CA ALA A 229 20.27 3.05 -9.09
C ALA A 229 18.97 3.76 -8.74
N LEU A 230 17.86 3.11 -9.02
CA LEU A 230 16.52 3.52 -8.59
C LEU A 230 16.09 2.60 -7.47
N GLU A 231 16.13 3.11 -6.25
CA GLU A 231 15.65 2.42 -5.05
C GLU A 231 14.24 2.87 -4.72
N THR A 232 13.36 1.94 -4.42
CA THR A 232 11.93 2.21 -4.24
C THR A 232 11.33 1.34 -3.14
N ALA A 233 10.13 1.69 -2.70
CA ALA A 233 9.29 0.88 -1.83
C ALA A 233 9.98 0.39 -0.54
N PRO A 234 10.59 1.25 0.27
CA PRO A 234 11.18 0.81 1.52
C PRO A 234 10.10 0.34 2.50
N ALA A 235 10.37 -0.76 3.19
CA ALA A 235 9.49 -1.32 4.21
C ALA A 235 10.30 -1.84 5.40
N TRP A 236 9.92 -1.44 6.61
CA TRP A 236 10.52 -1.93 7.84
C TRP A 236 10.12 -3.36 8.15
N SER A 237 11.09 -4.17 8.62
CA SER A 237 10.76 -5.46 9.25
C SER A 237 9.99 -5.23 10.55
N PRO A 238 9.09 -6.15 10.96
CA PRO A 238 8.26 -5.97 12.16
C PRO A 238 9.05 -5.76 13.45
N ASP A 239 10.27 -6.32 13.53
CA ASP A 239 11.19 -6.15 14.65
C ASP A 239 11.99 -4.83 14.60
N GLY A 240 11.84 -4.05 13.52
CA GLY A 240 12.53 -2.78 13.33
C GLY A 240 14.03 -2.87 13.10
N SER A 241 14.57 -4.08 12.91
CA SER A 241 16.02 -4.28 12.75
C SER A 241 16.51 -4.06 11.31
N ARG A 242 15.62 -4.24 10.32
CA ARG A 242 15.96 -4.21 8.89
C ARG A 242 14.94 -3.43 8.07
N ILE A 243 15.36 -3.03 6.88
CA ILE A 243 14.53 -2.40 5.86
C ILE A 243 14.68 -3.21 4.58
N ALA A 244 13.57 -3.67 4.01
CA ALA A 244 13.54 -4.22 2.66
C ALA A 244 13.25 -3.11 1.67
N PHE A 245 13.79 -3.21 0.46
CA PHE A 245 13.56 -2.25 -0.61
C PHE A 245 13.78 -2.91 -1.97
N ALA A 246 13.19 -2.34 -3.00
CA ALA A 246 13.44 -2.75 -4.37
C ALA A 246 14.51 -1.85 -4.99
N ARG A 247 15.41 -2.44 -5.79
CA ARG A 247 16.42 -1.72 -6.57
C ARG A 247 16.37 -2.16 -8.02
N SER A 248 16.31 -1.22 -8.95
CA SER A 248 16.49 -1.50 -10.37
C SER A 248 17.92 -1.97 -10.65
N LEU A 249 18.06 -3.06 -11.39
CA LEU A 249 19.36 -3.61 -11.82
C LEU A 249 19.75 -3.13 -13.24
N SER A 250 18.98 -2.21 -13.82
CA SER A 250 19.22 -1.66 -15.16
C SER A 250 19.36 -0.16 -15.09
N SER A 251 20.34 0.38 -15.82
CA SER A 251 20.49 1.83 -16.01
C SER A 251 19.43 2.45 -16.95
N SER A 252 18.58 1.61 -17.54
CA SER A 252 17.46 2.05 -18.38
C SER A 252 16.19 1.93 -17.56
N ALA A 253 15.54 3.04 -17.30
CA ALA A 253 14.33 3.14 -16.51
C ALA A 253 13.13 2.30 -17.05
N PHE A 254 13.23 1.70 -18.23
CA PHE A 254 12.07 1.14 -18.97
C PHE A 254 12.14 -0.35 -19.33
N THR A 255 13.20 -1.06 -19.01
CA THR A 255 13.31 -2.50 -19.32
C THR A 255 14.13 -3.21 -18.25
N GLY A 256 13.56 -3.44 -17.08
CA GLY A 256 14.42 -3.78 -16.00
C GLY A 256 14.16 -5.10 -15.30
N LYS A 257 15.24 -5.69 -14.92
CA LYS A 257 15.30 -6.58 -13.79
C LYS A 257 15.40 -5.70 -12.55
N ALA A 258 14.58 -5.94 -11.56
CA ALA A 258 14.76 -5.40 -10.24
C ALA A 258 15.02 -6.54 -9.25
N ALA A 259 15.57 -6.20 -8.13
CA ALA A 259 15.81 -7.13 -7.06
C ALA A 259 15.35 -6.54 -5.73
N ILE A 260 14.95 -7.39 -4.81
CA ILE A 260 14.64 -7.00 -3.45
C ILE A 260 15.87 -7.20 -2.60
N PHE A 261 16.26 -6.13 -1.95
CA PHE A 261 17.38 -6.08 -1.00
C PHE A 261 16.87 -5.89 0.42
N VAL A 262 17.70 -6.23 1.38
CA VAL A 262 17.54 -5.85 2.78
C VAL A 262 18.80 -5.15 3.27
N ILE A 263 18.60 -4.19 4.17
CA ILE A 263 19.66 -3.42 4.80
C ILE A 263 19.34 -3.29 6.30
N ASN A 264 20.34 -3.21 7.16
CA ASN A 264 20.12 -2.93 8.58
C ASN A 264 19.62 -1.49 8.78
N ARG A 265 18.95 -1.25 9.91
CA ARG A 265 18.42 0.08 10.30
C ARG A 265 19.49 1.19 10.24
N ASP A 266 20.74 0.89 10.50
CA ASP A 266 21.85 1.83 10.47
C ASP A 266 22.45 2.08 9.08
N GLY A 267 21.98 1.37 8.06
CA GLY A 267 22.47 1.42 6.68
C GLY A 267 23.63 0.43 6.41
N SER A 268 24.00 -0.41 7.36
CA SER A 268 25.01 -1.47 7.16
C SER A 268 24.37 -2.78 6.68
N GLY A 269 25.22 -3.75 6.28
CA GLY A 269 24.79 -5.12 6.05
C GLY A 269 23.83 -5.31 4.89
N GLU A 270 23.89 -4.46 3.87
CA GLU A 270 23.07 -4.61 2.66
C GLU A 270 23.30 -5.99 2.04
N SER A 271 22.23 -6.68 1.70
CA SER A 271 22.25 -7.99 1.05
C SER A 271 21.09 -8.17 0.09
N LEU A 272 21.36 -8.88 -1.01
CA LEU A 272 20.34 -9.31 -1.95
C LEU A 272 19.47 -10.39 -1.31
N LEU A 273 18.17 -10.16 -1.30
CA LEU A 273 17.22 -11.16 -0.81
C LEU A 273 16.81 -12.13 -1.93
N PHE A 274 16.37 -11.62 -3.06
CA PHE A 274 16.11 -12.38 -4.29
C PHE A 274 16.01 -11.48 -5.50
N GLU A 275 16.42 -12.03 -6.66
CA GLU A 275 16.18 -11.37 -7.94
C GLU A 275 14.79 -11.72 -8.45
N HIS A 276 14.11 -10.72 -9.01
CA HIS A 276 12.82 -10.91 -9.61
C HIS A 276 12.71 -10.11 -10.90
N LYS A 277 11.98 -10.64 -11.89
CA LYS A 277 11.62 -9.87 -13.07
C LYS A 277 10.47 -8.92 -12.69
N LEU A 278 10.82 -7.72 -12.27
CA LEU A 278 9.86 -6.63 -12.20
C LEU A 278 9.82 -5.99 -13.58
N TYR A 279 8.70 -6.12 -14.26
CA TYR A 279 8.45 -5.44 -15.53
C TYR A 279 7.85 -4.04 -15.31
N SER A 280 7.70 -3.62 -14.07
CA SER A 280 7.36 -2.27 -13.69
C SER A 280 8.62 -1.62 -13.17
N GLU A 281 8.98 -0.49 -13.70
CA GLU A 281 10.14 0.33 -13.34
C GLU A 281 10.08 0.83 -11.91
N THR A 282 8.96 0.65 -11.29
CA THR A 282 8.65 1.07 -9.95
C THR A 282 7.85 -0.02 -9.26
N SER A 283 8.49 -0.73 -8.37
CA SER A 283 7.78 -1.46 -7.33
C SER A 283 7.17 -0.43 -6.40
N TYR A 284 5.85 -0.29 -6.42
CA TYR A 284 5.15 0.71 -5.62
C TYR A 284 4.94 0.30 -4.18
N GLY A 285 5.23 -0.93 -3.82
CA GLY A 285 5.08 -1.35 -2.44
C GLY A 285 5.71 -2.69 -2.14
N LEU A 286 6.40 -2.72 -1.01
CA LEU A 286 6.78 -3.91 -0.30
C LEU A 286 6.09 -3.89 1.05
N SER A 287 5.65 -5.04 1.53
CA SER A 287 5.08 -5.15 2.87
C SER A 287 5.51 -6.45 3.51
N TRP A 288 6.04 -6.38 4.72
CA TRP A 288 6.38 -7.54 5.51
C TRP A 288 5.14 -8.17 6.12
N SER A 289 5.12 -9.51 6.19
CA SER A 289 4.17 -10.19 7.04
C SER A 289 4.42 -9.87 8.51
N PRO A 290 3.38 -9.88 9.36
CA PRO A 290 3.53 -9.56 10.79
C PRO A 290 4.56 -10.44 11.53
N ASP A 291 4.75 -11.68 11.08
CA ASP A 291 5.75 -12.61 11.64
C ASP A 291 7.18 -12.40 11.11
N GLY A 292 7.37 -11.45 10.18
CA GLY A 292 8.66 -11.12 9.58
C GLY A 292 9.26 -12.21 8.68
N ARG A 293 8.48 -13.22 8.25
CA ARG A 293 8.98 -14.35 7.46
C ARG A 293 8.72 -14.24 5.97
N THR A 294 7.81 -13.35 5.59
CA THR A 294 7.35 -13.22 4.21
C THR A 294 7.30 -11.74 3.81
N ILE A 295 7.56 -11.45 2.55
CA ILE A 295 7.34 -10.13 1.96
C ILE A 295 6.26 -10.26 0.89
N ALA A 296 5.25 -9.39 0.91
CA ALA A 296 4.34 -9.16 -0.19
C ALA A 296 4.91 -8.08 -1.11
N PHE A 297 4.80 -8.28 -2.41
CA PHE A 297 5.33 -7.38 -3.42
C PHE A 297 4.57 -7.51 -4.75
N GLU A 298 4.80 -6.56 -5.61
CA GLU A 298 4.31 -6.62 -6.99
C GLU A 298 5.27 -7.34 -7.90
N THR A 299 4.70 -8.06 -8.87
CA THR A 299 5.44 -8.69 -9.95
C THR A 299 4.56 -8.85 -11.18
N GLY A 300 5.14 -8.97 -12.35
CA GLY A 300 4.32 -9.21 -13.54
C GLY A 300 5.01 -8.90 -14.86
N GLU A 301 4.20 -8.67 -15.88
CA GLU A 301 4.60 -8.31 -17.24
C GLU A 301 3.97 -6.95 -17.59
N LEU A 302 4.46 -6.29 -18.65
CA LEU A 302 4.09 -4.93 -19.07
C LEU A 302 2.58 -4.59 -19.01
N ASP A 303 1.74 -5.57 -19.28
CA ASP A 303 0.28 -5.37 -19.30
C ASP A 303 -0.45 -5.94 -18.08
N CYS A 304 0.28 -6.54 -17.14
CA CYS A 304 -0.34 -7.21 -16.00
C CYS A 304 0.61 -7.36 -14.83
N THR A 305 0.40 -6.60 -13.79
CA THR A 305 1.03 -6.80 -12.49
C THR A 305 0.18 -7.68 -11.59
N VAL A 306 0.82 -8.49 -10.78
CA VAL A 306 0.19 -9.39 -9.81
C VAL A 306 0.79 -9.16 -8.43
N VAL A 307 -0.02 -9.38 -7.40
CA VAL A 307 0.49 -9.46 -6.02
C VAL A 307 1.08 -10.86 -5.82
N ALA A 308 2.29 -10.90 -5.28
CA ALA A 308 3.00 -12.12 -4.91
C ALA A 308 3.57 -12.00 -3.50
N THR A 309 3.92 -13.13 -2.93
CA THR A 309 4.66 -13.20 -1.66
C THR A 309 5.94 -13.99 -1.86
N ALA A 310 7.00 -13.63 -1.12
CA ALA A 310 8.26 -14.37 -1.08
C ALA A 310 8.64 -14.70 0.36
N GLN A 311 9.01 -15.94 0.60
CA GLN A 311 9.56 -16.36 1.87
C GLN A 311 11.01 -15.90 2.01
N ILE A 312 11.33 -15.23 3.10
CA ILE A 312 12.68 -14.66 3.35
C ILE A 312 13.75 -15.75 3.39
N ALA A 313 13.47 -16.87 4.08
CA ALA A 313 14.46 -17.92 4.29
C ALA A 313 14.81 -18.74 3.04
N THR A 314 13.90 -18.86 2.08
CA THR A 314 14.03 -19.75 0.93
C THR A 314 14.02 -19.02 -0.41
N GLY A 315 13.60 -17.77 -0.44
CA GLY A 315 13.32 -17.03 -1.67
C GLY A 315 12.13 -17.59 -2.47
N HIS A 316 11.34 -18.52 -1.89
CA HIS A 316 10.21 -19.12 -2.58
C HIS A 316 9.12 -18.09 -2.85
N VAL A 317 8.80 -17.88 -4.13
CA VAL A 317 7.79 -16.91 -4.58
C VAL A 317 6.48 -17.60 -4.89
N ARG A 318 5.39 -17.08 -4.34
CA ARG A 318 4.01 -17.51 -4.61
C ARG A 318 3.20 -16.33 -5.15
N ARG A 319 2.60 -16.48 -6.33
CA ARG A 319 1.65 -15.50 -6.87
C ARG A 319 0.28 -15.66 -6.20
N LEU A 320 -0.29 -14.56 -5.72
CA LEU A 320 -1.61 -14.53 -5.08
C LEU A 320 -2.72 -14.10 -6.04
N THR A 321 -2.38 -13.27 -7.02
CA THR A 321 -3.30 -12.85 -8.08
C THR A 321 -2.83 -13.36 -9.44
N SER A 322 -3.65 -13.26 -10.47
CA SER A 322 -3.32 -13.73 -11.82
C SER A 322 -3.83 -12.77 -12.88
N CYS A 323 -3.14 -12.76 -14.03
CA CYS A 323 -3.51 -11.95 -15.20
C CYS A 323 -4.75 -12.44 -15.94
N SER A 324 -5.18 -13.67 -15.70
CA SER A 324 -6.38 -14.25 -16.29
C SER A 324 -7.67 -13.94 -15.53
N GLY A 325 -7.55 -13.41 -14.30
CA GLY A 325 -8.68 -13.03 -13.45
C GLY A 325 -9.41 -11.76 -13.88
N PRO A 326 -10.54 -11.45 -13.26
CA PRO A 326 -11.30 -10.23 -13.53
C PRO A 326 -10.53 -8.96 -13.11
N PHE A 327 -9.67 -9.07 -12.12
CA PHE A 327 -8.86 -7.97 -11.60
C PHE A 327 -7.39 -8.16 -11.95
N ARG A 328 -6.74 -7.09 -12.41
CA ARG A 328 -5.30 -7.00 -12.54
C ARG A 328 -4.80 -6.21 -11.33
N ALA A 329 -3.97 -6.81 -10.51
CA ALA A 329 -3.30 -6.07 -9.44
C ALA A 329 -2.30 -5.11 -10.07
N SER A 330 -2.10 -3.99 -9.49
CA SER A 330 -1.17 -3.03 -10.06
C SER A 330 -0.30 -2.31 -9.07
N VAL A 331 -0.70 -1.98 -7.85
CA VAL A 331 0.12 -1.10 -7.02
C VAL A 331 0.03 -1.46 -5.54
N GLY A 332 1.21 -1.50 -4.90
CA GLY A 332 1.45 -1.37 -3.49
C GLY A 332 0.69 -2.32 -2.55
N PRO A 333 1.09 -3.59 -2.41
CA PRO A 333 0.49 -4.43 -1.39
C PRO A 333 0.85 -3.91 0.01
N SER A 334 -0.17 -3.79 0.86
CA SER A 334 -0.03 -3.50 2.28
C SER A 334 -0.56 -4.69 3.07
N TRP A 335 0.28 -5.30 3.88
CA TRP A 335 -0.12 -6.42 4.73
C TRP A 335 -0.87 -5.92 5.97
N GLN A 336 -1.99 -6.57 6.28
CA GLN A 336 -2.76 -6.25 7.49
C GLN A 336 -1.92 -6.59 8.73
N PRO A 337 -1.80 -5.69 9.71
CA PRO A 337 -1.13 -5.98 10.97
C PRO A 337 -1.84 -7.06 11.75
N GLN A 338 -1.10 -7.85 12.51
CA GLN A 338 -1.64 -8.75 13.51
C GLN A 338 -1.70 -8.02 14.84
N VAL A 339 -2.91 -7.80 15.34
CA VAL A 339 -3.12 -7.24 16.67
C VAL A 339 -3.11 -8.38 17.67
N ALA A 340 -2.21 -8.32 18.66
CA ALA A 340 -2.24 -9.26 19.77
C ALA A 340 -3.59 -9.12 20.48
N GLU A 341 -4.32 -10.22 20.64
CA GLU A 341 -5.50 -10.24 21.52
C GLU A 341 -5.02 -9.83 22.91
N LYS A 342 -5.60 -8.75 23.45
CA LYS A 342 -5.36 -8.40 24.86
C LYS A 342 -6.08 -9.45 25.69
N GLU A 343 -5.28 -10.32 26.36
CA GLU A 343 -5.77 -11.21 27.40
C GLU A 343 -6.47 -10.44 28.54
#